data_a8894ebedac5206a0f353954dda9fa1a
#
_entry.id   a8894ebedac5206a0f353954dda9fa1a
#
_cell.length_a   1.000
_cell.length_b   1.000
_cell.length_c   1.000
_cell.angle_alpha   90.00
_cell.angle_beta   90.00
_cell.angle_gamma   90.00
#
_symmetry.space_group_name_H-M   'P 1'
#
loop_
_entity.id
_entity.type
_entity.pdbx_description
1 polymer ?
#
loop_
_entity_poly.entity_id
_entity_poly.type
_entity_poly.pdbx_seq_one_letter_code
_entity_poly.pdbx_strand_id
1 'polypeptide(L)'
;MFRPLLSLRGLGLIASSVLAFLSAFLSLSPARAELTIEISGAGANRIPITIADFGGDFGSARAVTSVVRGDLERSGVFRLIDAAGLPLTETASPRFEAWKNLGADALAVGSVRPGGGRLEARFQLYDIARQTPLGGEALTTSSNMLRAAGHRIADFIYEKLTGEPGVFATRIAYVVKSGAARYELHIADADGQNAQAALISREPIISPTWSPDGSRLAYVSFENKKPIIYVHSLVNGRRVVIANFKGSNSAPAWSPDGRKLAVTLSKDGGSQIYLINADGSGVQRLSTGSSINTEACFAPDGQTLYFTSDRGGSPQIYSTSLGSGEVRRITFEGSYNVSPRISPDGRTMAFVTRNESTFRLAVMDLASHQVQVLTDSGKDESPSFAPNNRMILIATEIGGRGVLSAVSVDGRFKQRLSIPAGDVREPAWGPYRR
;
A
#
# COMPACT_ATOMS: atom_id res chain seq x y z
N MET A 1 15.81 41.83 74.22
CA MET A 1 17.23 41.70 73.81
C MET A 1 17.36 40.42 73.01
N PHE A 2 18.07 40.45 71.91
CA PHE A 2 18.35 39.43 70.87
C PHE A 2 17.34 39.38 69.70
N ARG A 3 17.75 40.02 68.64
CA ARG A 3 17.37 39.75 67.26
C ARG A 3 18.16 38.54 66.73
N PRO A 4 17.65 37.75 65.86
CA PRO A 4 18.48 37.02 64.89
C PRO A 4 18.33 37.57 63.45
N LEU A 5 19.50 37.68 62.83
CA LEU A 5 19.70 37.99 61.41
C LEU A 5 19.14 36.89 60.51
N LEU A 6 18.26 37.27 59.56
CA LEU A 6 17.89 36.42 58.43
C LEU A 6 18.97 36.52 57.36
N SER A 7 19.59 35.39 57.03
CA SER A 7 20.62 35.30 55.99
C SER A 7 20.02 35.28 54.58
N LEU A 8 20.48 36.19 53.75
CA LEU A 8 20.17 36.34 52.32
C LEU A 8 20.80 35.22 51.42
N ARG A 9 20.66 33.94 51.76
CA ARG A 9 21.24 32.88 50.95
C ARG A 9 20.23 31.98 50.24
N GLY A 10 18.91 32.28 50.29
CA GLY A 10 17.85 31.45 49.75
C GLY A 10 17.34 31.80 48.35
N LEU A 11 17.63 33.03 47.81
CA LEU A 11 17.06 33.46 46.55
C LEU A 11 17.88 33.12 45.28
N GLY A 12 19.11 32.69 45.42
CA GLY A 12 19.99 32.37 44.28
C GLY A 12 19.75 30.96 43.66
N LEU A 13 19.24 30.01 44.44
CA LEU A 13 19.06 28.62 43.98
C LEU A 13 17.74 28.37 43.21
N ILE A 14 16.72 29.19 43.39
CA ILE A 14 15.42 29.04 42.72
C ILE A 14 15.47 29.61 41.31
N ALA A 15 16.23 30.69 41.08
CA ALA A 15 16.39 31.28 39.76
C ALA A 15 17.19 30.41 38.78
N SER A 16 18.18 29.64 39.29
CA SER A 16 18.97 28.74 38.44
C SER A 16 18.22 27.45 38.04
N SER A 17 17.28 26.99 38.85
CA SER A 17 16.49 25.77 38.57
C SER A 17 15.39 26.04 37.54
N VAL A 18 14.82 27.25 37.46
CA VAL A 18 13.79 27.61 36.46
C VAL A 18 14.45 27.89 35.10
N LEU A 19 15.67 28.36 35.04
CA LEU A 19 16.37 28.56 33.77
C LEU A 19 16.87 27.24 33.16
N ALA A 20 17.19 26.24 33.98
CA ALA A 20 17.55 24.90 33.53
C ALA A 20 16.33 24.10 33.03
N PHE A 21 15.13 24.35 33.53
CA PHE A 21 13.88 23.72 33.02
C PHE A 21 13.37 24.38 31.73
N LEU A 22 13.63 25.66 31.50
CA LEU A 22 13.24 26.35 30.25
C LEU A 22 14.16 25.99 29.07
N SER A 23 15.42 25.63 29.31
CA SER A 23 16.35 25.21 28.25
C SER A 23 16.17 23.74 27.83
N ALA A 24 15.48 22.89 28.60
CA ALA A 24 15.17 21.51 28.25
C ALA A 24 13.95 21.36 27.30
N PHE A 25 13.16 22.44 27.11
CA PHE A 25 11.98 22.41 26.22
C PHE A 25 12.24 22.87 24.78
N LEU A 26 13.46 23.31 24.45
CA LEU A 26 13.78 23.89 23.14
C LEU A 26 14.48 22.96 22.15
N SER A 27 14.54 21.66 22.43
CA SER A 27 15.16 20.68 21.51
C SER A 27 14.28 19.46 21.22
N LEU A 28 12.96 19.67 21.12
CA LEU A 28 12.09 18.73 20.42
C LEU A 28 12.15 19.02 18.93
N SER A 29 13.26 18.65 18.28
CA SER A 29 13.28 18.46 16.84
C SER A 29 12.19 17.43 16.50
N PRO A 30 11.28 17.71 15.56
CA PRO A 30 10.35 16.69 15.09
C PRO A 30 11.20 15.52 14.56
N ALA A 31 11.06 14.37 15.17
CA ALA A 31 11.64 13.15 14.63
C ALA A 31 11.06 12.96 13.23
N ARG A 32 11.81 13.34 12.20
CA ARG A 32 11.57 12.91 10.85
C ARG A 32 11.68 11.40 10.89
N ALA A 33 10.57 10.71 10.62
CA ALA A 33 10.59 9.29 10.39
C ALA A 33 11.51 9.04 9.18
N GLU A 34 12.72 8.60 9.47
CA GLU A 34 13.68 8.20 8.46
C GLU A 34 13.12 6.93 7.81
N LEU A 35 12.98 6.95 6.49
CA LEU A 35 12.50 5.83 5.69
C LEU A 35 13.56 4.71 5.80
N THR A 36 13.34 3.73 6.65
CA THR A 36 14.24 2.57 6.73
C THR A 36 13.86 1.60 5.62
N ILE A 37 14.59 1.64 4.51
CA ILE A 37 14.47 0.67 3.42
C ILE A 37 15.41 -0.49 3.75
N GLU A 38 14.88 -1.57 4.30
CA GLU A 38 15.62 -2.84 4.40
C GLU A 38 15.54 -3.54 3.05
N ILE A 39 16.58 -3.41 2.26
CA ILE A 39 16.73 -4.14 1.00
C ILE A 39 17.48 -5.44 1.31
N SER A 40 16.75 -6.50 1.63
CA SER A 40 17.33 -7.83 1.69
C SER A 40 17.22 -8.52 0.34
N GLY A 41 18.35 -8.90 -0.26
CA GLY A 41 18.40 -9.80 -1.42
C GLY A 41 18.42 -9.17 -2.81
N ALA A 42 18.42 -7.85 -2.96
CA ALA A 42 18.57 -7.20 -4.26
C ALA A 42 20.03 -7.26 -4.73
N GLY A 43 20.36 -8.34 -5.41
CA GLY A 43 21.65 -8.59 -6.01
C GLY A 43 21.96 -7.78 -7.27
N ALA A 44 22.94 -8.21 -8.06
CA ALA A 44 23.70 -7.54 -9.10
C ALA A 44 22.94 -6.93 -10.31
N ASN A 45 21.61 -7.02 -10.41
CA ASN A 45 20.88 -6.70 -11.64
C ASN A 45 19.97 -5.45 -11.54
N ARG A 46 20.26 -4.51 -10.62
CA ARG A 46 19.51 -3.24 -10.60
C ARG A 46 19.96 -2.34 -11.75
N ILE A 47 18.98 -1.70 -12.40
CA ILE A 47 19.24 -0.74 -13.48
C ILE A 47 19.86 0.54 -12.88
N PRO A 48 21.12 0.89 -13.23
CA PRO A 48 21.73 2.13 -12.75
C PRO A 48 21.10 3.33 -13.45
N ILE A 49 20.46 4.22 -12.70
CA ILE A 49 19.80 5.39 -13.23
C ILE A 49 20.20 6.65 -12.47
N THR A 50 20.40 7.74 -13.19
CA THR A 50 20.51 9.08 -12.62
C THR A 50 19.22 9.85 -12.83
N ILE A 51 18.70 10.43 -11.76
CA ILE A 51 17.64 11.43 -11.82
C ILE A 51 18.28 12.76 -11.47
N ALA A 52 18.52 13.60 -12.47
CA ALA A 52 19.08 14.93 -12.26
C ALA A 52 18.13 15.78 -11.43
N ASP A 53 18.66 16.79 -10.72
CA ASP A 53 17.78 17.76 -10.09
C ASP A 53 17.02 18.54 -11.18
N PHE A 54 15.70 18.55 -11.09
CA PHE A 54 14.87 19.27 -12.06
C PHE A 54 15.10 20.78 -11.91
N GLY A 55 15.16 21.48 -13.03
CA GLY A 55 15.27 22.93 -13.08
C GLY A 55 13.95 23.65 -12.90
N GLY A 56 13.98 25.00 -12.91
CA GLY A 56 12.80 25.84 -12.83
C GLY A 56 12.50 26.34 -11.42
N ASP A 57 11.24 26.29 -10.97
CA ASP A 57 10.86 26.70 -9.61
C ASP A 57 11.47 25.74 -8.59
N PHE A 58 12.44 26.24 -7.82
CA PHE A 58 13.28 25.41 -6.95
C PHE A 58 12.49 24.51 -6.00
N GLY A 59 11.45 25.05 -5.35
CA GLY A 59 10.63 24.31 -4.38
C GLY A 59 9.84 23.20 -5.05
N SER A 60 9.15 23.51 -6.15
CA SER A 60 8.34 22.58 -6.91
C SER A 60 9.18 21.53 -7.62
N ALA A 61 10.30 21.92 -8.23
CA ALA A 61 11.22 21.02 -8.91
C ALA A 61 11.82 20.01 -7.94
N ARG A 62 12.29 20.45 -6.78
CA ARG A 62 12.82 19.60 -5.73
C ARG A 62 11.76 18.60 -5.21
N ALA A 63 10.52 19.07 -5.02
CA ALA A 63 9.42 18.21 -4.56
C ALA A 63 9.14 17.06 -5.56
N VAL A 64 9.09 17.36 -6.86
CA VAL A 64 8.89 16.35 -7.91
C VAL A 64 10.08 15.40 -7.98
N THR A 65 11.32 15.91 -8.06
CA THR A 65 12.54 15.09 -8.14
C THR A 65 12.66 14.12 -6.97
N SER A 66 12.37 14.58 -5.75
CA SER A 66 12.43 13.77 -4.54
C SER A 66 11.44 12.59 -4.60
N VAL A 67 10.23 12.82 -5.13
CA VAL A 67 9.24 11.75 -5.30
C VAL A 67 9.71 10.73 -6.33
N VAL A 68 10.18 11.20 -7.50
CA VAL A 68 10.68 10.30 -8.56
C VAL A 68 11.82 9.41 -8.04
N ARG A 69 12.81 10.00 -7.37
CA ARG A 69 13.92 9.24 -6.77
C ARG A 69 13.42 8.21 -5.76
N GLY A 70 12.57 8.64 -4.83
CA GLY A 70 12.04 7.76 -3.80
C GLY A 70 11.22 6.59 -4.37
N ASP A 71 10.43 6.81 -5.41
CA ASP A 71 9.62 5.76 -6.06
C ASP A 71 10.51 4.72 -6.75
N LEU A 72 11.45 5.17 -7.57
CA LEU A 72 12.35 4.26 -8.29
C LEU A 72 13.23 3.45 -7.32
N GLU A 73 13.75 4.08 -6.27
CA GLU A 73 14.51 3.40 -5.23
C GLU A 73 13.68 2.34 -4.51
N ARG A 74 12.44 2.69 -4.11
CA ARG A 74 11.49 1.78 -3.44
C ARG A 74 11.03 0.61 -4.33
N SER A 75 11.11 0.72 -5.64
CA SER A 75 10.79 -0.40 -6.53
C SER A 75 11.74 -1.59 -6.38
N GLY A 76 12.93 -1.37 -5.85
CA GLY A 76 14.00 -2.37 -5.77
C GLY A 76 14.64 -2.71 -7.13
N VAL A 77 14.10 -2.18 -8.23
CA VAL A 77 14.55 -2.45 -9.60
C VAL A 77 15.72 -1.54 -10.01
N PHE A 78 15.79 -0.33 -9.42
CA PHE A 78 16.78 0.68 -9.79
C PHE A 78 17.86 0.86 -8.72
N ARG A 79 19.04 1.25 -9.18
CA ARG A 79 20.13 1.77 -8.35
C ARG A 79 20.35 3.23 -8.73
N LEU A 80 20.02 4.14 -7.84
CA LEU A 80 20.23 5.57 -8.08
C LEU A 80 21.73 5.90 -8.09
N ILE A 81 22.14 6.62 -9.14
CA ILE A 81 23.49 7.20 -9.29
C ILE A 81 23.37 8.69 -8.98
N ASP A 82 24.22 9.20 -8.11
CA ASP A 82 24.21 10.61 -7.73
C ASP A 82 24.49 11.52 -8.93
N ALA A 83 23.67 12.55 -9.10
CA ALA A 83 23.80 13.55 -10.18
C ALA A 83 24.81 14.66 -9.88
N ALA A 84 25.56 14.58 -8.77
CA ALA A 84 26.53 15.61 -8.34
C ALA A 84 25.92 17.02 -8.19
N GLY A 85 24.63 17.14 -7.93
CA GLY A 85 23.93 18.40 -7.63
C GLY A 85 23.78 19.39 -8.80
N LEU A 86 24.00 18.93 -10.04
CA LEU A 86 23.84 19.78 -11.23
C LEU A 86 22.42 19.66 -11.77
N PRO A 87 21.61 20.73 -11.75
CA PRO A 87 20.28 20.74 -12.35
C PRO A 87 20.39 20.64 -13.88
N LEU A 88 19.65 19.71 -14.47
CA LEU A 88 19.53 19.57 -15.92
C LEU A 88 18.04 19.65 -16.29
N THR A 89 17.76 20.53 -17.25
CA THR A 89 16.42 20.66 -17.82
C THR A 89 16.24 19.73 -19.00
N GLU A 90 15.00 19.45 -19.37
CA GLU A 90 14.63 18.63 -20.54
C GLU A 90 15.10 19.21 -21.88
N THR A 91 15.44 20.51 -21.92
CA THR A 91 15.98 21.19 -23.10
C THR A 91 17.51 21.16 -23.21
N ALA A 92 18.18 20.70 -22.15
CA ALA A 92 19.64 20.61 -22.16
C ALA A 92 20.10 19.35 -22.92
N SER A 93 21.15 19.48 -23.71
CA SER A 93 21.83 18.32 -24.32
C SER A 93 22.72 17.64 -23.27
N PRO A 94 22.45 16.40 -22.87
CA PRO A 94 23.30 15.72 -21.90
C PRO A 94 24.71 15.45 -22.45
N ARG A 95 25.71 15.62 -21.59
CA ARG A 95 27.06 15.12 -21.89
C ARG A 95 27.11 13.62 -21.55
N PHE A 96 26.70 12.75 -22.47
CA PHE A 96 26.49 11.31 -22.22
C PHE A 96 27.71 10.61 -21.63
N GLU A 97 28.94 10.95 -22.11
CA GLU A 97 30.17 10.36 -21.60
C GLU A 97 30.39 10.64 -20.09
N ALA A 98 29.98 11.80 -19.61
CA ALA A 98 30.09 12.12 -18.19
C ALA A 98 29.19 11.19 -17.33
N TRP A 99 27.98 10.93 -17.77
CA TRP A 99 27.04 10.04 -17.08
C TRP A 99 27.44 8.58 -17.18
N LYS A 100 27.95 8.16 -18.33
CA LYS A 100 28.54 6.84 -18.53
C LYS A 100 29.71 6.57 -17.57
N ASN A 101 30.59 7.55 -17.39
CA ASN A 101 31.71 7.45 -16.46
C ASN A 101 31.29 7.37 -15.00
N LEU A 102 30.12 7.88 -14.65
CA LEU A 102 29.50 7.71 -13.33
C LEU A 102 28.81 6.34 -13.18
N GLY A 103 28.73 5.54 -14.26
CA GLY A 103 28.13 4.21 -14.26
C GLY A 103 26.61 4.23 -14.33
N ALA A 104 26.01 5.25 -14.95
CA ALA A 104 24.58 5.31 -15.22
C ALA A 104 24.26 4.69 -16.58
N ASP A 105 23.20 3.86 -16.66
CA ASP A 105 22.66 3.32 -17.91
C ASP A 105 21.54 4.20 -18.46
N ALA A 106 20.83 4.91 -17.58
CA ALA A 106 19.76 5.82 -17.95
C ALA A 106 19.88 7.17 -17.20
N LEU A 107 19.36 8.23 -17.82
CA LEU A 107 19.32 9.59 -17.27
C LEU A 107 17.94 10.19 -17.45
N ALA A 108 17.31 10.64 -16.37
CA ALA A 108 16.13 11.49 -16.41
C ALA A 108 16.49 12.93 -16.05
N VAL A 109 16.03 13.86 -16.87
CA VAL A 109 16.20 15.31 -16.72
C VAL A 109 14.84 15.99 -16.80
N GLY A 110 14.67 17.17 -16.19
CA GLY A 110 13.37 17.83 -16.25
C GLY A 110 13.36 19.22 -15.69
N SER A 111 12.19 19.85 -15.75
CA SER A 111 11.93 21.14 -15.13
C SER A 111 10.49 21.25 -14.62
N VAL A 112 10.28 22.10 -13.62
CA VAL A 112 8.94 22.50 -13.17
C VAL A 112 8.85 24.01 -13.25
N ARG A 113 7.92 24.53 -14.05
CA ARG A 113 7.80 25.96 -14.33
C ARG A 113 6.36 26.42 -14.21
N PRO A 114 6.11 27.68 -13.83
CA PRO A 114 4.80 28.30 -13.92
C PRO A 114 4.33 28.35 -15.40
N GLY A 115 3.05 27.99 -15.64
CA GLY A 115 2.44 28.06 -16.97
C GLY A 115 0.92 28.21 -16.87
N GLY A 116 0.36 29.30 -17.39
CA GLY A 116 -1.09 29.48 -17.47
C GLY A 116 -1.85 29.45 -16.13
N GLY A 117 -1.25 29.96 -15.05
CA GLY A 117 -1.83 29.93 -13.71
C GLY A 117 -1.72 28.56 -12.99
N ARG A 118 -1.02 27.62 -13.60
CA ARG A 118 -0.69 26.28 -13.06
C ARG A 118 0.82 26.07 -13.09
N LEU A 119 1.25 24.87 -12.75
CA LEU A 119 2.63 24.41 -12.91
C LEU A 119 2.67 23.41 -14.07
N GLU A 120 3.76 23.40 -14.82
CA GLU A 120 4.06 22.42 -15.83
C GLU A 120 5.35 21.69 -15.46
N ALA A 121 5.26 20.39 -15.26
CA ALA A 121 6.39 19.50 -15.06
C ALA A 121 6.72 18.83 -16.39
N ARG A 122 7.90 19.12 -16.94
CA ARG A 122 8.43 18.50 -18.16
C ARG A 122 9.62 17.63 -17.82
N PHE A 123 9.72 16.50 -18.47
CA PHE A 123 10.89 15.62 -18.30
C PHE A 123 11.24 14.91 -19.60
N GLN A 124 12.47 14.44 -19.67
CA GLN A 124 13.02 13.62 -20.75
C GLN A 124 13.85 12.50 -20.12
N LEU A 125 13.68 11.28 -20.63
CA LEU A 125 14.46 10.10 -20.28
C LEU A 125 15.39 9.75 -21.43
N TYR A 126 16.64 9.39 -21.13
CA TYR A 126 17.67 9.02 -22.10
C TYR A 126 18.26 7.65 -21.77
N ASP A 127 18.60 6.89 -22.84
CA ASP A 127 19.53 5.76 -22.82
C ASP A 127 20.96 6.31 -22.97
N ILE A 128 21.78 6.08 -21.96
CA ILE A 128 23.15 6.61 -21.93
C ILE A 128 24.07 5.88 -22.91
N ALA A 129 23.92 4.56 -23.04
CA ALA A 129 24.77 3.75 -23.92
C ALA A 129 24.49 4.05 -25.40
N ARG A 130 23.21 4.21 -25.77
CA ARG A 130 22.78 4.52 -27.13
C ARG A 130 22.80 6.02 -27.44
N GLN A 131 22.91 6.87 -26.43
CA GLN A 131 22.87 8.33 -26.53
C GLN A 131 21.58 8.84 -27.19
N THR A 132 20.46 8.17 -26.93
CA THR A 132 19.15 8.46 -27.53
C THR A 132 18.08 8.74 -26.48
N PRO A 133 17.10 9.59 -26.82
CA PRO A 133 15.93 9.76 -25.96
C PRO A 133 15.06 8.50 -26.00
N LEU A 134 14.60 8.05 -24.81
CA LEU A 134 13.59 7.00 -24.65
C LEU A 134 12.18 7.55 -24.60
N GLY A 135 12.04 8.87 -24.45
CA GLY A 135 10.77 9.59 -24.39
C GLY A 135 10.70 10.56 -23.22
N GLY A 136 9.63 11.33 -23.20
CA GLY A 136 9.34 12.31 -22.16
C GLY A 136 7.94 12.89 -22.32
N GLU A 137 7.46 13.59 -21.30
CA GLU A 137 6.12 14.17 -21.27
C GLU A 137 6.13 15.57 -20.63
N ALA A 138 5.04 16.31 -20.87
CA ALA A 138 4.70 17.53 -20.18
C ALA A 138 3.41 17.32 -19.38
N LEU A 139 3.48 17.46 -18.07
CA LEU A 139 2.36 17.25 -17.15
C LEU A 139 1.92 18.59 -16.57
N THR A 140 0.70 19.00 -16.86
CA THR A 140 0.08 20.15 -16.17
C THR A 140 -0.32 19.72 -14.76
N THR A 141 0.12 20.45 -13.75
CA THR A 141 -0.12 20.16 -12.33
C THR A 141 -0.41 21.43 -11.53
N SER A 142 -0.62 21.30 -10.26
CA SER A 142 -0.78 22.39 -9.29
C SER A 142 0.12 22.15 -8.06
N SER A 143 0.33 23.14 -7.24
CA SER A 143 1.22 23.05 -6.09
C SER A 143 0.86 21.91 -5.10
N ASN A 144 -0.43 21.60 -4.98
CA ASN A 144 -0.93 20.49 -4.15
C ASN A 144 -0.89 19.12 -4.85
N MET A 145 -0.54 19.06 -6.14
CA MET A 145 -0.50 17.84 -6.95
C MET A 145 0.91 17.48 -7.44
N LEU A 146 1.95 18.14 -6.92
CA LEU A 146 3.34 17.90 -7.31
C LEU A 146 3.78 16.45 -7.06
N ARG A 147 3.34 15.85 -5.95
CA ARG A 147 3.62 14.43 -5.67
C ARG A 147 3.01 13.52 -6.73
N ALA A 148 1.75 13.76 -7.09
CA ALA A 148 1.09 12.98 -8.14
C ALA A 148 1.80 13.10 -9.49
N ALA A 149 2.34 14.27 -9.84
CA ALA A 149 3.17 14.45 -11.02
C ALA A 149 4.48 13.64 -10.90
N GLY A 150 5.15 13.66 -9.75
CA GLY A 150 6.34 12.84 -9.50
C GLY A 150 6.07 11.35 -9.65
N HIS A 151 5.00 10.83 -9.07
CA HIS A 151 4.60 9.43 -9.20
C HIS A 151 4.34 9.03 -10.66
N ARG A 152 3.67 9.89 -11.46
CA ARG A 152 3.45 9.63 -12.89
C ARG A 152 4.75 9.63 -13.71
N ILE A 153 5.69 10.52 -13.39
CA ILE A 153 7.02 10.51 -14.01
C ILE A 153 7.76 9.21 -13.65
N ALA A 154 7.70 8.78 -12.40
CA ALA A 154 8.30 7.53 -11.97
C ALA A 154 7.65 6.31 -12.66
N ASP A 155 6.32 6.29 -12.82
CA ASP A 155 5.60 5.25 -13.57
C ASP A 155 6.09 5.18 -15.02
N PHE A 156 6.21 6.33 -15.69
CA PHE A 156 6.73 6.40 -17.05
C PHE A 156 8.17 5.85 -17.17
N ILE A 157 9.06 6.27 -16.28
CA ILE A 157 10.45 5.82 -16.25
C ILE A 157 10.51 4.31 -16.02
N TYR A 158 9.72 3.82 -15.05
CA TYR A 158 9.63 2.41 -14.73
C TYR A 158 9.19 1.60 -15.95
N GLU A 159 8.11 2.00 -16.61
CA GLU A 159 7.56 1.31 -17.78
C GLU A 159 8.54 1.32 -18.96
N LYS A 160 9.17 2.46 -19.24
CA LYS A 160 10.14 2.56 -20.36
C LYS A 160 11.37 1.68 -20.18
N LEU A 161 11.83 1.48 -18.96
CA LEU A 161 13.05 0.73 -18.66
C LEU A 161 12.80 -0.75 -18.34
N THR A 162 11.59 -1.11 -17.90
CA THR A 162 11.26 -2.50 -17.54
C THR A 162 10.29 -3.17 -18.51
N GLY A 163 9.58 -2.40 -19.33
CA GLY A 163 8.48 -2.89 -20.17
C GLY A 163 7.17 -3.16 -19.43
N GLU A 164 7.08 -2.81 -18.15
CA GLU A 164 5.93 -3.07 -17.30
C GLU A 164 5.37 -1.79 -16.71
N PRO A 165 4.05 -1.64 -16.55
CA PRO A 165 3.45 -0.45 -15.96
C PRO A 165 3.95 -0.21 -14.52
N GLY A 166 4.29 1.04 -14.20
CA GLY A 166 4.57 1.47 -12.83
C GLY A 166 3.29 1.48 -11.98
N VAL A 167 3.43 1.50 -10.66
CA VAL A 167 2.30 1.52 -9.70
C VAL A 167 2.37 2.68 -8.71
N PHE A 168 3.30 3.61 -8.93
CA PHE A 168 3.58 4.68 -7.97
C PHE A 168 2.44 5.69 -7.88
N ALA A 169 1.73 5.96 -8.99
CA ALA A 169 0.55 6.83 -9.01
C ALA A 169 -0.74 6.15 -8.52
N THR A 170 -0.68 4.90 -8.05
CA THR A 170 -1.82 4.22 -7.44
C THR A 170 -2.04 4.67 -6.00
N ARG A 171 -3.05 4.14 -5.34
CA ARG A 171 -3.36 4.43 -3.94
C ARG A 171 -3.46 3.15 -3.14
N ILE A 172 -3.25 3.27 -1.84
CA ILE A 172 -3.52 2.22 -0.87
C ILE A 172 -4.60 2.66 0.12
N ALA A 173 -5.35 1.71 0.64
CA ALA A 173 -6.23 1.90 1.79
C ALA A 173 -5.71 1.04 2.94
N TYR A 174 -5.86 1.51 4.17
CA TYR A 174 -5.48 0.77 5.38
C TYR A 174 -6.20 1.31 6.59
N VAL A 175 -6.20 0.55 7.67
CA VAL A 175 -6.80 0.96 8.95
C VAL A 175 -5.71 1.30 9.96
N VAL A 176 -5.86 2.43 10.62
CA VAL A 176 -5.02 2.86 11.74
C VAL A 176 -5.83 2.77 13.02
N LYS A 177 -5.31 2.07 14.01
CA LYS A 177 -5.81 2.11 15.38
C LYS A 177 -4.95 3.03 16.22
N SER A 178 -5.55 4.10 16.76
CA SER A 178 -4.90 5.08 17.61
C SER A 178 -5.54 5.06 19.01
N GLY A 179 -4.82 4.57 20.01
CA GLY A 179 -5.35 4.42 21.37
C GLY A 179 -6.45 3.37 21.51
N ALA A 180 -7.28 3.48 22.56
CA ALA A 180 -8.23 2.44 22.94
C ALA A 180 -9.48 2.34 22.06
N ALA A 181 -9.94 3.46 21.50
CA ALA A 181 -11.24 3.55 20.82
C ALA A 181 -11.21 4.56 19.66
N ARG A 182 -10.19 4.48 18.82
CA ARG A 182 -10.10 5.30 17.61
C ARG A 182 -9.55 4.47 16.46
N TYR A 183 -10.38 4.25 15.46
CA TYR A 183 -10.05 3.54 14.23
C TYR A 183 -10.29 4.47 13.06
N GLU A 184 -9.35 4.51 12.14
CA GLU A 184 -9.40 5.39 10.97
C GLU A 184 -9.13 4.58 9.71
N LEU A 185 -10.05 4.62 8.75
CA LEU A 185 -9.80 4.11 7.40
C LEU A 185 -9.11 5.22 6.61
N HIS A 186 -7.86 5.00 6.27
CA HIS A 186 -7.03 5.92 5.51
C HIS A 186 -6.95 5.53 4.04
N ILE A 187 -6.80 6.55 3.21
CA ILE A 187 -6.39 6.43 1.81
C ILE A 187 -5.13 7.26 1.65
N ALA A 188 -4.09 6.65 1.07
CA ALA A 188 -2.80 7.28 0.87
C ALA A 188 -2.26 7.02 -0.55
N ASP A 189 -1.21 7.72 -0.96
CA ASP A 189 -0.40 7.35 -2.11
C ASP A 189 0.23 5.96 -1.89
N ALA A 190 0.67 5.29 -2.94
CA ALA A 190 1.21 3.91 -2.84
C ALA A 190 2.43 3.79 -1.92
N ASP A 191 3.13 4.91 -1.65
CA ASP A 191 4.25 4.99 -0.71
C ASP A 191 3.84 5.23 0.75
N GLY A 192 2.53 5.30 1.04
CA GLY A 192 1.99 5.55 2.37
C GLY A 192 1.94 7.03 2.78
N GLN A 193 2.40 7.93 1.92
CA GLN A 193 2.36 9.37 2.17
C GLN A 193 1.02 9.99 1.75
N ASN A 194 0.81 11.26 2.07
CA ASN A 194 -0.40 12.02 1.72
C ASN A 194 -1.70 11.32 2.20
N ALA A 195 -1.63 10.66 3.35
CA ALA A 195 -2.73 9.90 3.93
C ALA A 195 -3.89 10.81 4.36
N GLN A 196 -5.10 10.43 3.99
CA GLN A 196 -6.34 11.11 4.38
C GLN A 196 -7.31 10.11 4.97
N ALA A 197 -7.93 10.47 6.11
CA ALA A 197 -8.96 9.63 6.73
C ALA A 197 -10.26 9.73 5.93
N ALA A 198 -10.68 8.63 5.33
CA ALA A 198 -11.98 8.49 4.67
C ALA A 198 -13.11 8.22 5.69
N LEU A 199 -12.79 7.58 6.82
CA LEU A 199 -13.72 7.32 7.91
C LEU A 199 -12.97 7.31 9.24
N ILE A 200 -13.58 7.91 10.26
CA ILE A 200 -13.14 7.84 11.66
C ILE A 200 -14.25 7.20 12.47
N SER A 201 -13.93 6.18 13.25
CA SER A 201 -14.86 5.42 14.08
C SER A 201 -14.30 5.18 15.48
N ARG A 202 -15.19 5.04 16.47
CA ARG A 202 -14.81 4.56 17.82
C ARG A 202 -14.76 3.03 17.90
N GLU A 203 -15.28 2.36 16.89
CA GLU A 203 -15.35 0.91 16.79
C GLU A 203 -14.49 0.42 15.64
N PRO A 204 -14.10 -0.86 15.62
CA PRO A 204 -13.27 -1.43 14.59
C PRO A 204 -13.79 -1.21 13.17
N ILE A 205 -12.85 -1.03 12.25
CA ILE A 205 -13.04 -1.08 10.79
C ILE A 205 -12.10 -2.18 10.30
N ILE A 206 -12.58 -3.09 9.46
CA ILE A 206 -11.78 -4.19 8.92
C ILE A 206 -12.10 -4.46 7.45
N SER A 207 -11.23 -5.20 6.78
CA SER A 207 -11.39 -5.75 5.43
C SER A 207 -11.76 -4.70 4.36
N PRO A 208 -11.05 -3.56 4.27
CA PRO A 208 -11.26 -2.64 3.16
C PRO A 208 -10.85 -3.28 1.83
N THR A 209 -11.63 -3.02 0.79
CA THR A 209 -11.35 -3.49 -0.58
C THR A 209 -11.81 -2.47 -1.60
N TRP A 210 -10.99 -2.24 -2.62
CA TRP A 210 -11.26 -1.28 -3.69
C TRP A 210 -12.20 -1.84 -4.73
N SER A 211 -13.12 -0.99 -5.23
CA SER A 211 -13.80 -1.28 -6.49
C SER A 211 -12.80 -1.27 -7.65
N PRO A 212 -13.04 -2.06 -8.73
CA PRO A 212 -12.09 -2.15 -9.85
C PRO A 212 -11.79 -0.83 -10.57
N ASP A 213 -12.71 0.14 -10.48
CA ASP A 213 -12.55 1.50 -11.02
C ASP A 213 -11.86 2.48 -10.04
N GLY A 214 -11.54 2.04 -8.81
CA GLY A 214 -10.91 2.86 -7.78
C GLY A 214 -11.78 3.99 -7.22
N SER A 215 -13.07 4.04 -7.54
CA SER A 215 -13.98 5.11 -7.11
C SER A 215 -14.66 4.83 -5.77
N ARG A 216 -14.67 3.58 -5.31
CA ARG A 216 -15.36 3.12 -4.10
C ARG A 216 -14.48 2.21 -3.26
N LEU A 217 -14.76 2.18 -1.94
CA LEU A 217 -14.25 1.17 -1.00
C LEU A 217 -15.43 0.40 -0.41
N ALA A 218 -15.33 -0.92 -0.34
CA ALA A 218 -16.17 -1.71 0.55
C ALA A 218 -15.36 -2.06 1.80
N TYR A 219 -15.99 -2.10 2.96
CA TYR A 219 -15.36 -2.46 4.24
C TYR A 219 -16.41 -2.87 5.26
N VAL A 220 -15.96 -3.50 6.34
CA VAL A 220 -16.78 -3.82 7.51
C VAL A 220 -16.58 -2.74 8.57
N SER A 221 -17.67 -2.20 9.13
CA SER A 221 -17.62 -1.29 10.27
C SER A 221 -18.47 -1.83 11.43
N PHE A 222 -17.92 -1.68 12.64
CA PHE A 222 -18.60 -2.05 13.89
C PHE A 222 -19.22 -0.83 14.59
N GLU A 223 -19.37 0.31 13.93
CA GLU A 223 -19.91 1.55 14.52
C GLU A 223 -21.27 1.37 15.19
N ASN A 224 -22.08 0.41 14.76
CA ASN A 224 -23.36 0.02 15.38
C ASN A 224 -23.26 -1.21 16.32
N LYS A 225 -22.06 -1.48 16.88
CA LYS A 225 -21.76 -2.60 17.79
C LYS A 225 -21.97 -3.99 17.16
N LYS A 226 -22.09 -4.06 15.86
CA LYS A 226 -22.15 -5.30 15.05
C LYS A 226 -21.48 -5.08 13.70
N PRO A 227 -20.96 -6.15 13.06
CA PRO A 227 -20.35 -6.03 11.75
C PRO A 227 -21.42 -5.70 10.69
N ILE A 228 -21.19 -4.61 9.96
CA ILE A 228 -22.01 -4.17 8.82
C ILE A 228 -21.07 -3.88 7.65
N ILE A 229 -21.43 -4.36 6.46
CA ILE A 229 -20.68 -4.07 5.24
C ILE A 229 -21.23 -2.80 4.59
N TYR A 230 -20.34 -1.86 4.32
CA TYR A 230 -20.63 -0.62 3.62
C TYR A 230 -19.90 -0.57 2.28
N VAL A 231 -20.50 0.09 1.31
CA VAL A 231 -19.81 0.63 0.12
C VAL A 231 -19.77 2.15 0.26
N HIS A 232 -18.57 2.70 0.19
CA HIS A 232 -18.27 4.11 0.39
C HIS A 232 -17.73 4.71 -0.93
N SER A 233 -18.45 5.68 -1.49
CA SER A 233 -18.01 6.44 -2.65
C SER A 233 -16.96 7.47 -2.26
N LEU A 234 -15.79 7.41 -2.88
CA LEU A 234 -14.69 8.36 -2.66
C LEU A 234 -14.85 9.65 -3.45
N VAL A 235 -15.83 9.68 -4.37
CA VAL A 235 -16.13 10.86 -5.19
C VAL A 235 -17.00 11.85 -4.43
N ASN A 236 -18.00 11.36 -3.70
CA ASN A 236 -19.01 12.21 -3.03
C ASN A 236 -19.20 11.90 -1.54
N GLY A 237 -18.40 10.99 -0.97
CA GLY A 237 -18.44 10.62 0.44
C GLY A 237 -19.68 9.80 0.87
N ARG A 238 -20.59 9.43 -0.07
CA ARG A 238 -21.81 8.67 0.26
C ARG A 238 -21.47 7.24 0.66
N ARG A 239 -22.06 6.79 1.77
CA ARG A 239 -21.96 5.42 2.26
C ARG A 239 -23.30 4.71 2.10
N VAL A 240 -23.27 3.49 1.57
CA VAL A 240 -24.44 2.62 1.38
C VAL A 240 -24.23 1.34 2.18
N VAL A 241 -25.23 0.93 2.96
CA VAL A 241 -25.22 -0.36 3.65
C VAL A 241 -25.48 -1.46 2.61
N ILE A 242 -24.56 -2.41 2.50
CA ILE A 242 -24.68 -3.54 1.57
C ILE A 242 -25.17 -4.79 2.30
N ALA A 243 -24.65 -5.08 3.48
CA ALA A 243 -25.09 -6.21 4.27
C ALA A 243 -25.18 -5.83 5.76
N ASN A 244 -26.35 -6.06 6.33
CA ASN A 244 -26.67 -5.83 7.74
C ASN A 244 -27.59 -6.94 8.26
N PHE A 245 -27.23 -8.20 7.98
CA PHE A 245 -28.00 -9.38 8.37
C PHE A 245 -27.69 -9.78 9.81
N LYS A 246 -28.49 -10.70 10.35
CA LYS A 246 -28.24 -11.32 11.65
C LYS A 246 -26.90 -12.07 11.61
N GLY A 247 -26.13 -11.98 12.70
CA GLY A 247 -24.82 -12.62 12.81
C GLY A 247 -23.70 -11.83 12.13
N SER A 248 -22.68 -12.53 11.60
CA SER A 248 -21.54 -11.93 10.95
C SER A 248 -21.86 -11.47 9.54
N ASN A 249 -21.32 -10.31 9.17
CA ASN A 249 -21.29 -9.74 7.82
C ASN A 249 -19.84 -9.31 7.59
N SER A 250 -19.06 -10.03 6.78
CA SER A 250 -17.61 -9.82 6.72
C SER A 250 -17.01 -10.13 5.35
N ALA A 251 -15.70 -9.84 5.21
CA ALA A 251 -14.85 -10.19 4.07
C ALA A 251 -15.45 -9.83 2.70
N PRO A 252 -15.80 -8.56 2.44
CA PRO A 252 -16.27 -8.15 1.12
C PRO A 252 -15.15 -8.25 0.08
N ALA A 253 -15.49 -8.74 -1.12
CA ALA A 253 -14.59 -8.78 -2.26
C ALA A 253 -15.36 -8.42 -3.53
N TRP A 254 -14.89 -7.44 -4.28
CA TRP A 254 -15.52 -6.98 -5.50
C TRP A 254 -15.38 -7.98 -6.66
N SER A 255 -16.44 -8.13 -7.44
CA SER A 255 -16.33 -8.75 -8.77
C SER A 255 -15.51 -7.85 -9.71
N PRO A 256 -14.79 -8.41 -10.71
CA PRO A 256 -13.95 -7.62 -11.62
C PRO A 256 -14.73 -6.57 -12.44
N ASP A 257 -16.02 -6.77 -12.65
CA ASP A 257 -16.90 -5.80 -13.32
C ASP A 257 -17.46 -4.71 -12.39
N GLY A 258 -17.19 -4.79 -11.08
CA GLY A 258 -17.64 -3.83 -10.07
C GLY A 258 -19.14 -3.82 -9.79
N ARG A 259 -19.89 -4.83 -10.27
CA ARG A 259 -21.35 -4.90 -10.11
C ARG A 259 -21.78 -5.66 -8.89
N LYS A 260 -20.97 -6.62 -8.42
CA LYS A 260 -21.28 -7.50 -7.29
C LYS A 260 -20.14 -7.52 -6.28
N LEU A 261 -20.46 -8.01 -5.09
CA LEU A 261 -19.49 -8.41 -4.07
C LEU A 261 -19.76 -9.85 -3.66
N ALA A 262 -18.68 -10.61 -3.45
CA ALA A 262 -18.72 -11.80 -2.61
C ALA A 262 -18.56 -11.34 -1.15
N VAL A 263 -19.39 -11.88 -0.26
CA VAL A 263 -19.39 -11.53 1.17
C VAL A 263 -19.55 -12.79 2.01
N THR A 264 -19.05 -12.77 3.23
CA THR A 264 -19.29 -13.84 4.21
C THR A 264 -20.43 -13.44 5.14
N LEU A 265 -21.50 -14.26 5.17
CA LEU A 265 -22.65 -14.04 6.05
C LEU A 265 -22.90 -15.30 6.89
N SER A 266 -23.32 -15.11 8.16
CA SER A 266 -23.75 -16.22 9.04
C SER A 266 -25.25 -16.21 9.34
N LYS A 267 -26.05 -15.50 8.53
CA LYS A 267 -27.50 -15.28 8.75
C LYS A 267 -28.34 -16.57 8.75
N ASP A 268 -27.88 -17.62 8.06
CA ASP A 268 -28.57 -18.90 7.91
C ASP A 268 -27.82 -20.04 8.65
N GLY A 269 -27.13 -19.72 9.76
CA GLY A 269 -26.33 -20.67 10.56
C GLY A 269 -24.83 -20.34 10.53
N GLY A 270 -23.97 -21.27 10.05
CA GLY A 270 -22.53 -21.07 9.93
C GLY A 270 -22.15 -20.04 8.87
N SER A 271 -20.88 -19.59 8.89
CA SER A 271 -20.35 -18.63 7.92
C SER A 271 -20.33 -19.22 6.51
N GLN A 272 -20.98 -18.56 5.58
CA GLN A 272 -21.12 -18.97 4.19
C GLN A 272 -20.86 -17.80 3.25
N ILE A 273 -20.49 -18.13 2.01
CA ILE A 273 -20.25 -17.13 0.96
C ILE A 273 -21.56 -16.82 0.23
N TYR A 274 -21.81 -15.55 0.07
CA TYR A 274 -22.93 -15.01 -0.70
C TYR A 274 -22.45 -14.04 -1.77
N LEU A 275 -23.19 -13.98 -2.87
CA LEU A 275 -23.11 -12.86 -3.80
C LEU A 275 -24.19 -11.83 -3.44
N ILE A 276 -23.83 -10.55 -3.59
CA ILE A 276 -24.73 -9.43 -3.38
C ILE A 276 -24.40 -8.35 -4.42
N ASN A 277 -25.40 -7.66 -4.94
CA ASN A 277 -25.18 -6.53 -5.83
C ASN A 277 -24.54 -5.37 -5.09
N ALA A 278 -23.81 -4.50 -5.80
CA ALA A 278 -23.13 -3.35 -5.21
C ALA A 278 -24.05 -2.30 -4.56
N ASP A 279 -25.36 -2.42 -4.73
CA ASP A 279 -26.40 -1.63 -4.07
C ASP A 279 -27.05 -2.32 -2.85
N GLY A 280 -26.64 -3.57 -2.54
CA GLY A 280 -27.14 -4.38 -1.46
C GLY A 280 -28.32 -5.29 -1.82
N SER A 281 -28.81 -5.25 -3.05
CA SER A 281 -29.87 -6.13 -3.54
C SER A 281 -29.33 -7.49 -4.02
N GLY A 282 -30.20 -8.42 -4.38
CA GLY A 282 -29.83 -9.65 -5.10
C GLY A 282 -28.97 -10.63 -4.27
N VAL A 283 -29.24 -10.80 -3.00
CA VAL A 283 -28.49 -11.70 -2.10
C VAL A 283 -28.68 -13.15 -2.48
N GLN A 284 -27.62 -13.82 -2.89
CA GLN A 284 -27.60 -15.20 -3.33
C GLN A 284 -26.54 -16.00 -2.56
N ARG A 285 -26.91 -17.07 -1.89
CA ARG A 285 -25.96 -17.99 -1.24
C ARG A 285 -25.24 -18.84 -2.29
N LEU A 286 -23.89 -18.88 -2.21
CA LEU A 286 -23.05 -19.69 -3.10
C LEU A 286 -22.55 -20.98 -2.45
N SER A 287 -22.06 -20.88 -1.22
CA SER A 287 -21.53 -22.05 -0.52
C SER A 287 -22.60 -22.79 0.25
N THR A 288 -22.47 -24.10 0.33
CA THR A 288 -23.41 -25.00 0.99
C THR A 288 -22.70 -25.87 2.03
N GLY A 289 -23.49 -26.59 2.85
CA GLY A 289 -22.98 -27.48 3.90
C GLY A 289 -22.81 -26.76 5.24
N SER A 290 -22.20 -27.49 6.21
CA SER A 290 -22.00 -27.06 7.60
C SER A 290 -20.62 -26.44 7.84
N SER A 291 -19.69 -26.55 6.89
CA SER A 291 -18.33 -26.01 6.99
C SER A 291 -18.33 -24.49 7.01
N ILE A 292 -17.34 -23.90 7.66
CA ILE A 292 -17.06 -22.47 7.59
C ILE A 292 -16.45 -22.15 6.21
N ASN A 293 -17.07 -21.22 5.49
CA ASN A 293 -16.59 -20.71 4.22
C ASN A 293 -16.49 -19.18 4.32
N THR A 294 -15.28 -18.63 4.09
CA THR A 294 -15.01 -17.20 4.34
C THR A 294 -13.92 -16.67 3.40
N GLU A 295 -13.72 -15.34 3.44
CA GLU A 295 -12.61 -14.62 2.77
C GLU A 295 -12.52 -14.93 1.26
N ALA A 296 -13.67 -14.94 0.60
CA ALA A 296 -13.68 -15.16 -0.84
C ALA A 296 -13.02 -14.03 -1.60
N CYS A 297 -12.34 -14.37 -2.71
CA CYS A 297 -11.89 -13.41 -3.70
C CYS A 297 -12.21 -13.91 -5.11
N PHE A 298 -12.49 -13.01 -6.03
CA PHE A 298 -12.68 -13.35 -7.43
C PHE A 298 -11.34 -13.56 -8.14
N ALA A 299 -11.31 -14.51 -9.07
CA ALA A 299 -10.32 -14.49 -10.13
C ALA A 299 -10.64 -13.37 -11.14
N PRO A 300 -9.65 -12.90 -11.91
CA PRO A 300 -9.84 -11.85 -12.93
C PRO A 300 -10.86 -12.21 -14.03
N ASP A 301 -11.12 -13.51 -14.24
CA ASP A 301 -12.12 -14.03 -15.17
C ASP A 301 -13.58 -13.71 -14.75
N GLY A 302 -13.78 -13.33 -13.48
CA GLY A 302 -15.09 -13.06 -12.91
C GLY A 302 -16.01 -14.28 -12.79
N GLN A 303 -15.51 -15.48 -13.08
CA GLN A 303 -16.27 -16.74 -13.08
C GLN A 303 -15.80 -17.70 -11.98
N THR A 304 -14.60 -17.50 -11.47
CA THR A 304 -13.99 -18.33 -10.42
C THR A 304 -13.86 -17.55 -9.13
N LEU A 305 -14.26 -18.17 -8.01
CA LEU A 305 -14.01 -17.67 -6.66
C LEU A 305 -13.04 -18.59 -5.94
N TYR A 306 -12.06 -17.99 -5.26
CA TYR A 306 -11.20 -18.68 -4.29
C TYR A 306 -11.63 -18.28 -2.90
N PHE A 307 -11.60 -19.21 -1.94
CA PHE A 307 -12.08 -18.97 -0.58
C PHE A 307 -11.45 -19.89 0.45
N THR A 308 -11.46 -19.49 1.69
CA THR A 308 -11.05 -20.30 2.83
C THR A 308 -12.19 -21.20 3.27
N SER A 309 -11.92 -22.51 3.50
CA SER A 309 -12.90 -23.46 4.05
C SER A 309 -12.24 -24.49 4.97
N ASP A 310 -12.93 -24.86 6.04
CA ASP A 310 -12.53 -25.95 6.96
C ASP A 310 -13.14 -27.32 6.63
N ARG A 311 -13.76 -27.48 5.44
CA ARG A 311 -14.43 -28.72 5.02
C ARG A 311 -13.54 -29.96 5.01
N GLY A 312 -12.23 -29.80 4.95
CA GLY A 312 -11.24 -30.86 5.04
C GLY A 312 -10.67 -31.07 6.44
N GLY A 313 -11.29 -30.49 7.49
CA GLY A 313 -10.88 -30.60 8.89
C GLY A 313 -10.07 -29.40 9.39
N SER A 314 -9.25 -28.78 8.55
CA SER A 314 -8.51 -27.53 8.87
C SER A 314 -8.70 -26.51 7.74
N PRO A 315 -8.55 -25.21 8.04
CA PRO A 315 -8.70 -24.15 7.04
C PRO A 315 -7.71 -24.33 5.88
N GLN A 316 -8.26 -24.44 4.69
CA GLN A 316 -7.54 -24.58 3.42
C GLN A 316 -8.23 -23.71 2.36
N ILE A 317 -7.52 -23.45 1.26
CA ILE A 317 -8.06 -22.70 0.14
C ILE A 317 -8.72 -23.64 -0.85
N TYR A 318 -9.91 -23.26 -1.27
CA TYR A 318 -10.73 -23.93 -2.27
C TYR A 318 -11.11 -22.94 -3.36
N SER A 319 -11.41 -23.44 -4.54
CA SER A 319 -12.03 -22.66 -5.62
C SER A 319 -13.42 -23.20 -5.93
N THR A 320 -14.28 -22.34 -6.48
CA THR A 320 -15.57 -22.72 -7.05
C THR A 320 -15.85 -21.95 -8.33
N SER A 321 -16.42 -22.64 -9.32
CA SER A 321 -16.95 -22.00 -10.52
C SER A 321 -18.36 -21.48 -10.25
N LEU A 322 -18.62 -20.21 -10.59
CA LEU A 322 -19.96 -19.61 -10.45
C LEU A 322 -21.00 -20.24 -11.38
N GLY A 323 -20.57 -20.79 -12.51
CA GLY A 323 -21.46 -21.44 -13.47
C GLY A 323 -21.87 -22.85 -13.08
N SER A 324 -20.91 -23.70 -12.69
CA SER A 324 -21.18 -25.11 -12.35
C SER A 324 -21.39 -25.35 -10.86
N GLY A 325 -20.91 -24.46 -9.99
CA GLY A 325 -20.89 -24.68 -8.53
C GLY A 325 -19.88 -25.74 -8.08
N GLU A 326 -19.05 -26.27 -8.99
CA GLU A 326 -18.03 -27.26 -8.66
C GLU A 326 -17.01 -26.66 -7.70
N VAL A 327 -16.67 -27.40 -6.64
CA VAL A 327 -15.69 -26.98 -5.63
C VAL A 327 -14.47 -27.87 -5.69
N ARG A 328 -13.27 -27.25 -5.76
CA ARG A 328 -11.99 -27.92 -5.79
C ARG A 328 -11.09 -27.41 -4.69
N ARG A 329 -10.34 -28.30 -4.03
CA ARG A 329 -9.29 -27.92 -3.09
C ARG A 329 -8.06 -27.44 -3.86
N ILE A 330 -7.44 -26.36 -3.41
CA ILE A 330 -6.28 -25.72 -4.05
C ILE A 330 -5.00 -25.93 -3.24
N THR A 331 -5.07 -25.80 -1.90
CA THR A 331 -3.88 -25.98 -1.03
C THR A 331 -3.91 -27.34 -0.36
N PHE A 332 -2.78 -28.03 -0.41
CA PHE A 332 -2.61 -29.39 0.15
C PHE A 332 -1.50 -29.45 1.19
N GLU A 333 -0.51 -28.57 1.09
CA GLU A 333 0.62 -28.48 2.02
C GLU A 333 0.31 -27.54 3.18
N GLY A 334 0.88 -27.83 4.35
CA GLY A 334 0.64 -27.08 5.57
C GLY A 334 -0.73 -27.37 6.21
N SER A 335 -0.85 -27.06 7.49
CA SER A 335 -2.07 -27.34 8.28
C SER A 335 -3.09 -26.22 8.26
N TYR A 336 -2.73 -25.04 7.72
CA TYR A 336 -3.58 -23.84 7.78
C TYR A 336 -3.21 -22.86 6.67
N ASN A 337 -4.11 -22.64 5.73
CA ASN A 337 -3.95 -21.72 4.62
C ASN A 337 -5.24 -20.90 4.45
N VAL A 338 -5.12 -19.55 4.49
CA VAL A 338 -6.27 -18.63 4.54
C VAL A 338 -6.02 -17.37 3.73
N SER A 339 -7.05 -16.54 3.59
CA SER A 339 -7.00 -15.20 2.99
C SER A 339 -6.45 -15.21 1.55
N PRO A 340 -7.00 -16.02 0.64
CA PRO A 340 -6.53 -16.07 -0.74
C PRO A 340 -6.73 -14.72 -1.44
N ARG A 341 -5.75 -14.33 -2.28
CA ARG A 341 -5.84 -13.21 -3.21
C ARG A 341 -5.23 -13.64 -4.52
N ILE A 342 -5.94 -13.40 -5.61
CA ILE A 342 -5.44 -13.73 -6.96
C ILE A 342 -4.82 -12.49 -7.58
N SER A 343 -3.66 -12.66 -8.21
CA SER A 343 -2.99 -11.60 -8.95
C SER A 343 -3.87 -11.09 -10.09
N PRO A 344 -3.77 -9.80 -10.47
CA PRO A 344 -4.52 -9.23 -11.58
C PRO A 344 -4.41 -9.98 -12.92
N ASP A 345 -3.29 -10.67 -13.17
CA ASP A 345 -3.09 -11.52 -14.36
C ASP A 345 -3.63 -12.94 -14.22
N GLY A 346 -4.13 -13.32 -13.04
CA GLY A 346 -4.71 -14.62 -12.77
C GLY A 346 -3.71 -15.78 -12.61
N ARG A 347 -2.39 -15.49 -12.54
CA ARG A 347 -1.36 -16.55 -12.53
C ARG A 347 -0.90 -16.94 -11.14
N THR A 348 -0.96 -16.03 -10.20
CA THR A 348 -0.43 -16.22 -8.85
C THR A 348 -1.51 -16.03 -7.81
N MET A 349 -1.52 -16.89 -6.81
CA MET A 349 -2.33 -16.72 -5.60
C MET A 349 -1.41 -16.36 -4.42
N ALA A 350 -1.66 -15.25 -3.77
CA ALA A 350 -1.09 -14.92 -2.47
C ALA A 350 -2.02 -15.39 -1.36
N PHE A 351 -1.48 -15.88 -0.25
CA PHE A 351 -2.25 -16.33 0.89
C PHE A 351 -1.41 -16.31 2.17
N VAL A 352 -2.08 -16.41 3.30
CA VAL A 352 -1.43 -16.55 4.60
C VAL A 352 -1.36 -18.03 4.95
N THR A 353 -0.15 -18.54 5.16
CA THR A 353 0.10 -19.90 5.65
C THR A 353 0.57 -19.86 7.09
N ARG A 354 0.21 -20.89 7.88
CA ARG A 354 0.69 -21.02 9.25
C ARG A 354 1.60 -22.23 9.38
N ASN A 355 2.79 -21.99 9.89
CA ASN A 355 3.69 -23.02 10.35
C ASN A 355 3.88 -22.85 11.86
N GLU A 356 3.55 -23.89 12.64
CA GLU A 356 3.48 -23.83 14.11
C GLU A 356 2.58 -22.68 14.60
N SER A 357 3.18 -21.63 15.20
CA SER A 357 2.49 -20.43 15.70
C SER A 357 2.69 -19.19 14.84
N THR A 358 3.42 -19.28 13.72
CA THR A 358 3.77 -18.13 12.86
C THR A 358 2.92 -18.10 11.62
N PHE A 359 2.37 -16.90 11.32
CA PHE A 359 1.62 -16.62 10.10
C PHE A 359 2.55 -15.90 9.12
N ARG A 360 2.67 -16.43 7.89
CA ARG A 360 3.58 -15.93 6.86
C ARG A 360 2.87 -15.75 5.54
N LEU A 361 3.33 -14.76 4.77
CA LEU A 361 2.91 -14.61 3.39
C LEU A 361 3.51 -15.73 2.55
N ALA A 362 2.67 -16.40 1.78
CA ALA A 362 3.08 -17.35 0.75
C ALA A 362 2.43 -16.98 -0.59
N VAL A 363 3.05 -17.42 -1.67
CA VAL A 363 2.49 -17.38 -3.02
C VAL A 363 2.47 -18.77 -3.63
N MET A 364 1.49 -19.01 -4.49
CA MET A 364 1.36 -20.23 -5.30
C MET A 364 1.25 -19.84 -6.77
N ASP A 365 2.05 -20.43 -7.62
CA ASP A 365 1.80 -20.42 -9.07
C ASP A 365 0.60 -21.34 -9.37
N LEU A 366 -0.46 -20.80 -9.94
CA LEU A 366 -1.73 -21.53 -10.12
C LEU A 366 -1.67 -22.59 -11.22
N ALA A 367 -0.68 -22.52 -12.11
CA ALA A 367 -0.51 -23.54 -13.15
C ALA A 367 0.30 -24.74 -12.67
N SER A 368 1.39 -24.51 -11.96
CA SER A 368 2.29 -25.57 -11.46
C SER A 368 1.96 -26.04 -10.04
N HIS A 369 1.15 -25.29 -9.30
CA HIS A 369 0.87 -25.45 -7.86
C HIS A 369 2.11 -25.34 -6.96
N GLN A 370 3.22 -24.81 -7.46
CA GLN A 370 4.41 -24.57 -6.65
C GLN A 370 4.17 -23.45 -5.64
N VAL A 371 4.51 -23.71 -4.38
CA VAL A 371 4.35 -22.78 -3.26
C VAL A 371 5.72 -22.22 -2.84
N GLN A 372 5.77 -20.93 -2.63
CA GLN A 372 6.94 -20.23 -2.03
C GLN A 372 6.48 -19.38 -0.85
N VAL A 373 7.12 -19.55 0.31
CA VAL A 373 6.95 -18.66 1.46
C VAL A 373 7.85 -17.44 1.26
N LEU A 374 7.26 -16.24 1.28
CA LEU A 374 7.97 -14.99 0.95
C LEU A 374 8.52 -14.25 2.18
N THR A 375 7.95 -14.51 3.37
CA THR A 375 8.29 -13.79 4.59
C THR A 375 8.79 -14.72 5.70
N ASP A 376 9.56 -14.15 6.60
CA ASP A 376 10.09 -14.75 7.83
C ASP A 376 9.47 -14.14 9.09
N SER A 377 8.60 -13.13 8.94
CA SER A 377 7.75 -12.55 9.97
C SER A 377 6.80 -13.60 10.57
N GLY A 378 6.23 -13.33 11.72
CA GLY A 378 5.38 -14.29 12.43
C GLY A 378 3.91 -13.94 12.49
N LYS A 379 3.50 -12.78 11.95
CA LYS A 379 2.13 -12.23 12.07
C LYS A 379 1.69 -11.49 10.81
N ASP A 380 1.92 -12.10 9.65
CA ASP A 380 1.48 -11.51 8.39
C ASP A 380 -0.01 -11.73 8.18
N GLU A 381 -0.67 -10.71 7.67
CA GLU A 381 -2.11 -10.72 7.40
C GLU A 381 -2.48 -9.85 6.20
N SER A 382 -3.69 -10.08 5.69
CA SER A 382 -4.35 -9.23 4.69
C SER A 382 -3.52 -8.94 3.43
N PRO A 383 -3.02 -9.96 2.70
CA PRO A 383 -2.25 -9.74 1.48
C PRO A 383 -3.09 -9.03 0.42
N SER A 384 -2.45 -8.11 -0.34
CA SER A 384 -3.09 -7.37 -1.43
C SER A 384 -2.10 -7.10 -2.55
N PHE A 385 -2.39 -7.57 -3.78
CA PHE A 385 -1.52 -7.35 -4.93
C PHE A 385 -1.51 -5.90 -5.41
N ALA A 386 -0.34 -5.45 -5.82
CA ALA A 386 -0.21 -4.29 -6.69
C ALA A 386 -0.78 -4.61 -8.08
N PRO A 387 -1.36 -3.63 -8.80
CA PRO A 387 -2.03 -3.91 -10.07
C PRO A 387 -1.10 -4.35 -11.21
N ASN A 388 0.25 -4.22 -11.07
CA ASN A 388 1.23 -4.76 -12.02
C ASN A 388 1.72 -6.17 -11.69
N ASN A 389 1.14 -6.87 -10.73
CA ASN A 389 1.51 -8.23 -10.30
C ASN A 389 2.91 -8.37 -9.68
N ARG A 390 3.64 -7.28 -9.40
CA ARG A 390 5.05 -7.35 -8.95
C ARG A 390 5.22 -7.27 -7.44
N MET A 391 4.30 -6.66 -6.74
CA MET A 391 4.37 -6.44 -5.30
C MET A 391 3.11 -6.93 -4.61
N ILE A 392 3.26 -7.33 -3.36
CA ILE A 392 2.16 -7.67 -2.45
C ILE A 392 2.32 -6.80 -1.21
N LEU A 393 1.28 -6.04 -0.88
CA LEU A 393 1.17 -5.29 0.36
C LEU A 393 0.57 -6.20 1.43
N ILE A 394 1.18 -6.20 2.63
CA ILE A 394 0.72 -6.95 3.80
C ILE A 394 0.74 -6.06 5.04
N ALA A 395 -0.05 -6.40 6.04
CA ALA A 395 0.22 -5.98 7.40
C ALA A 395 1.03 -7.05 8.13
N THR A 396 1.96 -6.63 8.97
CA THR A 396 2.76 -7.48 9.84
C THR A 396 2.99 -6.80 11.18
N GLU A 397 3.58 -7.48 12.16
CA GLU A 397 3.85 -6.90 13.47
C GLU A 397 5.36 -6.80 13.73
N ILE A 398 5.83 -5.62 14.09
CA ILE A 398 7.21 -5.36 14.50
C ILE A 398 7.19 -4.66 15.85
N GLY A 399 7.85 -5.28 16.84
CA GLY A 399 7.90 -4.71 18.20
C GLY A 399 6.53 -4.55 18.86
N GLY A 400 5.57 -5.45 18.60
CA GLY A 400 4.21 -5.40 19.12
C GLY A 400 3.29 -4.39 18.45
N ARG A 401 3.71 -3.79 17.32
CA ARG A 401 2.95 -2.79 16.57
C ARG A 401 2.73 -3.26 15.13
N GLY A 402 1.50 -3.13 14.64
CA GLY A 402 1.16 -3.38 13.25
C GLY A 402 1.80 -2.33 12.33
N VAL A 403 2.39 -2.80 11.24
CA VAL A 403 3.04 -1.99 10.20
C VAL A 403 2.70 -2.56 8.83
N LEU A 404 2.77 -1.73 7.79
CA LEU A 404 2.64 -2.19 6.42
C LEU A 404 4.00 -2.51 5.82
N SER A 405 4.05 -3.60 5.07
CA SER A 405 5.22 -4.03 4.31
C SER A 405 4.81 -4.39 2.89
N ALA A 406 5.59 -3.96 1.90
CA ALA A 406 5.47 -4.39 0.52
C ALA A 406 6.56 -5.43 0.21
N VAL A 407 6.17 -6.56 -0.36
CA VAL A 407 7.07 -7.69 -0.67
C VAL A 407 6.95 -7.98 -2.16
N SER A 408 8.07 -8.14 -2.86
CA SER A 408 8.04 -8.59 -4.27
C SER A 408 7.53 -10.02 -4.38
N VAL A 409 6.81 -10.34 -5.46
CA VAL A 409 6.21 -11.67 -5.67
C VAL A 409 7.26 -12.78 -5.74
N ASP A 410 8.51 -12.44 -6.12
CA ASP A 410 9.65 -13.36 -6.10
C ASP A 410 10.38 -13.44 -4.74
N GLY A 411 9.93 -12.67 -3.73
CA GLY A 411 10.48 -12.63 -2.38
C GLY A 411 11.83 -11.93 -2.24
N ARG A 412 12.40 -11.39 -3.31
CA ARG A 412 13.75 -10.80 -3.32
C ARG A 412 13.83 -9.41 -2.73
N PHE A 413 12.71 -8.71 -2.69
CA PHE A 413 12.63 -7.35 -2.20
C PHE A 413 11.53 -7.21 -1.15
N LYS A 414 11.87 -6.59 -0.02
CA LYS A 414 10.92 -6.26 1.06
C LYS A 414 11.12 -4.81 1.44
N GLN A 415 10.04 -4.09 1.61
CA GLN A 415 10.03 -2.70 2.02
C GLN A 415 8.98 -2.45 3.08
N ARG A 416 9.36 -1.78 4.16
CA ARG A 416 8.42 -1.25 5.14
C ARG A 416 7.91 0.12 4.70
N LEU A 417 6.59 0.34 4.74
CA LEU A 417 6.02 1.66 4.51
C LEU A 417 6.12 2.51 5.78
N SER A 418 6.61 3.74 5.62
CA SER A 418 6.70 4.71 6.73
C SER A 418 5.36 5.37 6.99
N ILE A 419 4.57 4.82 7.91
CA ILE A 419 3.33 5.41 8.38
C ILE A 419 3.56 5.91 9.81
N PRO A 420 3.42 7.24 10.07
CA PRO A 420 3.96 7.87 11.27
C PRO A 420 3.36 7.43 12.61
N ALA A 421 2.09 7.02 12.65
CA ALA A 421 1.40 6.80 13.91
C ALA A 421 0.44 5.62 13.90
N GLY A 422 0.22 5.01 15.09
CA GLY A 422 -0.81 3.99 15.31
C GLY A 422 -0.36 2.56 15.03
N ASP A 423 -1.25 1.63 15.29
CA ASP A 423 -1.20 0.23 14.91
C ASP A 423 -1.88 0.11 13.54
N VAL A 424 -1.12 -0.20 12.49
CA VAL A 424 -1.57 -0.14 11.10
C VAL A 424 -1.84 -1.54 10.59
N ARG A 425 -3.05 -1.76 10.07
CA ARG A 425 -3.53 -3.08 9.65
C ARG A 425 -4.42 -2.99 8.42
N GLU A 426 -4.85 -4.16 7.92
CA GLU A 426 -5.87 -4.29 6.87
C GLU A 426 -5.53 -3.52 5.59
N PRO A 427 -4.36 -3.71 4.98
CA PRO A 427 -4.02 -3.02 3.75
C PRO A 427 -4.81 -3.52 2.55
N ALA A 428 -5.11 -2.60 1.63
CA ALA A 428 -5.65 -2.91 0.31
C ALA A 428 -4.97 -2.02 -0.73
N TRP A 429 -4.33 -2.63 -1.72
CA TRP A 429 -3.77 -1.90 -2.86
C TRP A 429 -4.87 -1.58 -3.87
N GLY A 430 -4.97 -0.33 -4.29
CA GLY A 430 -5.95 0.13 -5.25
C GLY A 430 -5.54 -0.18 -6.70
N PRO A 431 -6.51 -0.13 -7.62
CA PRO A 431 -6.26 -0.31 -9.05
C PRO A 431 -5.54 0.90 -9.65
N TYR A 432 -5.12 0.77 -10.90
CA TYR A 432 -4.66 1.92 -11.69
C TYR A 432 -5.71 3.03 -11.72
N ARG A 433 -5.27 4.27 -11.64
CA ARG A 433 -6.13 5.45 -11.81
C ARG A 433 -6.34 5.69 -13.31
N ARG A 434 -7.57 5.53 -13.76
CA ARG A 434 -7.98 5.89 -15.12
C ARG A 434 -8.25 7.39 -15.25
#